data_5e2f5ffb47c66c7536ed98ba93f6f26b
#
_entry.id   5e2f5ffb47c66c7536ed98ba93f6f26b
#
_cell.length_a   1.000
_cell.length_b   1.000
_cell.length_c   1.000
_cell.angle_alpha   90.00
_cell.angle_beta   90.00
_cell.angle_gamma   90.00
#
_symmetry.space_group_name_H-M   'P 1'
#
loop_
_entity.id
_entity.type
_entity.pdbx_description
1 polymer ?
#
loop_
_entity_poly.entity_id
_entity_poly.type
_entity_poly.pdbx_seq_one_letter_code
_entity_poly.pdbx_strand_id
1 'polypeptide(L)'
;MQGESPCLREASTALRSAVLEKRERRKMVTERIIIEDTHRIDAGKLERAAEILREGGLVAFPTETVYGLGANALDEEAAKKIYEAKGRPSDNPLIAHIADFSDLKPLVAEIPEAAGKLMEAFWPGPLTMIFPKSDAVPYGTTGGLDTVAVRMPSDPVAMTLIRLAGVPVAAPSANTSGRPSPTTADHVWQDMNGKIDMIVDGGPVGIGVESTIIDVSGESPVILRPGAITQEMAGEVLGMEIGLDPAITGDGPMNADVKPKAPGMKYKHYAPKADLTLVEGTPADVVRTINHLAGEKLEAGYRVGIICTDETMELYPDGMVRSLGLRAREETIAHNLYAVLREFDDLEADYIYSESFSADHLGQAIMNRLKKAAGYHMIKGGDYVSD
;
A
#
# COMPACT_ATOMS: atom_id res chain seq x y z
N MET A 1 -8.06 10.73 63.68
CA MET A 1 -8.02 10.42 62.24
C MET A 1 -6.77 11.13 61.68
N GLN A 2 -5.70 10.37 61.47
CA GLN A 2 -4.45 10.90 60.92
C GLN A 2 -4.55 10.87 59.41
N GLY A 3 -4.54 12.04 58.77
CA GLY A 3 -4.51 12.17 57.33
C GLY A 3 -3.12 11.85 56.80
N GLU A 4 -3.05 11.00 55.80
CA GLU A 4 -1.81 10.71 55.06
C GLU A 4 -1.22 12.00 54.50
N SER A 5 0.09 12.17 54.68
CA SER A 5 0.86 13.33 54.25
C SER A 5 0.76 13.50 52.71
N PRO A 6 0.56 14.71 52.16
CA PRO A 6 0.52 15.01 50.73
C PRO A 6 1.73 14.43 49.97
N CYS A 7 2.89 14.41 50.58
CA CYS A 7 4.14 13.90 50.02
C CYS A 7 4.10 12.39 49.72
N LEU A 8 3.34 11.56 50.48
CA LEU A 8 3.18 10.14 50.25
C LEU A 8 2.23 9.83 49.08
N ARG A 9 1.24 10.69 48.82
CA ARG A 9 0.35 10.55 47.65
C ARG A 9 1.04 10.91 46.35
N GLU A 10 1.85 11.96 46.33
CA GLU A 10 2.65 12.33 45.15
C GLU A 10 3.70 11.28 44.82
N ALA A 11 4.40 10.72 45.79
CA ALA A 11 5.36 9.65 45.60
C ALA A 11 4.69 8.34 45.08
N SER A 12 3.48 8.03 45.57
CA SER A 12 2.71 6.85 45.09
C SER A 12 2.22 7.06 43.64
N THR A 13 1.82 8.26 43.27
CA THR A 13 1.38 8.57 41.89
C THR A 13 2.56 8.56 40.93
N ALA A 14 3.70 9.13 41.31
CA ALA A 14 4.94 9.09 40.52
C ALA A 14 5.48 7.64 40.33
N LEU A 15 5.37 6.80 41.39
CA LEU A 15 5.78 5.38 41.30
C LEU A 15 4.84 4.58 40.40
N ARG A 16 3.53 4.85 40.46
CA ARG A 16 2.55 4.22 39.55
C ARG A 16 2.77 4.66 38.10
N SER A 17 3.04 5.94 37.86
CA SER A 17 3.38 6.48 36.52
C SER A 17 4.67 5.84 36.00
N ALA A 18 5.73 5.76 36.81
CA ALA A 18 7.00 5.13 36.44
C ALA A 18 6.88 3.61 36.20
N VAL A 19 5.98 2.91 36.93
CA VAL A 19 5.70 1.48 36.72
C VAL A 19 4.87 1.27 35.45
N LEU A 20 3.93 2.19 35.13
CA LEU A 20 3.19 2.19 33.88
C LEU A 20 4.12 2.49 32.69
N GLU A 21 4.97 3.51 32.79
CA GLU A 21 5.99 3.81 31.74
C GLU A 21 7.01 2.66 31.57
N LYS A 22 7.39 1.95 32.64
CA LYS A 22 8.20 0.74 32.53
C LYS A 22 7.45 -0.45 31.93
N ARG A 23 6.13 -0.56 32.08
CA ARG A 23 5.31 -1.56 31.41
C ARG A 23 5.16 -1.24 29.92
N GLU A 24 5.05 0.02 29.53
CA GLU A 24 4.99 0.48 28.13
C GLU A 24 6.32 0.31 27.39
N ARG A 25 7.46 0.27 28.09
CA ARG A 25 8.79 -0.04 27.52
C ARG A 25 9.12 -1.53 27.42
N ARG A 26 8.18 -2.45 27.64
CA ARG A 26 8.36 -3.82 27.15
C ARG A 26 8.38 -3.72 25.63
N LYS A 27 9.58 -3.89 25.04
CA LYS A 27 9.76 -4.00 23.59
C LYS A 27 8.70 -4.96 23.07
N MET A 28 7.72 -4.46 22.29
CA MET A 28 6.73 -5.29 21.67
C MET A 28 7.47 -6.34 20.85
N VAL A 29 7.15 -7.61 21.05
CA VAL A 29 7.71 -8.71 20.27
C VAL A 29 6.69 -9.03 19.19
N THR A 30 7.04 -8.78 17.95
CA THR A 30 6.20 -9.16 16.81
C THR A 30 6.32 -10.66 16.58
N GLU A 31 5.21 -11.39 16.65
CA GLU A 31 5.15 -12.79 16.28
C GLU A 31 5.13 -12.95 14.76
N ARG A 32 5.70 -14.05 14.23
CA ARG A 32 5.59 -14.42 12.81
C ARG A 32 5.13 -15.86 12.70
N ILE A 33 4.06 -16.08 11.96
CA ILE A 33 3.56 -17.42 11.64
C ILE A 33 3.66 -17.65 10.13
N ILE A 34 3.98 -18.88 9.72
CA ILE A 34 4.15 -19.25 8.32
C ILE A 34 3.00 -20.15 7.89
N ILE A 35 2.34 -19.77 6.79
CA ILE A 35 1.35 -20.58 6.09
C ILE A 35 2.04 -21.22 4.88
N GLU A 36 2.47 -22.45 5.04
CA GLU A 36 3.28 -23.18 4.05
C GLU A 36 2.48 -23.51 2.78
N ASP A 37 1.18 -23.81 2.92
CA ASP A 37 0.28 -24.12 1.81
C ASP A 37 -0.94 -23.21 1.85
N THR A 38 -0.92 -22.20 1.01
CA THR A 38 -2.02 -21.21 0.89
C THR A 38 -3.26 -21.76 0.17
N HIS A 39 -3.18 -22.95 -0.46
CA HIS A 39 -4.32 -23.64 -1.05
C HIS A 39 -5.03 -24.59 -0.08
N ARG A 40 -4.35 -24.98 1.02
CA ARG A 40 -4.88 -25.87 2.06
C ARG A 40 -4.58 -25.30 3.45
N ILE A 41 -5.18 -24.15 3.75
CA ILE A 41 -4.92 -23.43 4.99
C ILE A 41 -5.46 -24.22 6.18
N ASP A 42 -4.58 -24.49 7.14
CA ASP A 42 -4.98 -24.91 8.47
C ASP A 42 -5.51 -23.67 9.23
N ALA A 43 -6.83 -23.59 9.36
CA ALA A 43 -7.50 -22.48 10.02
C ALA A 43 -7.01 -22.30 11.48
N GLY A 44 -6.63 -23.39 12.16
CA GLY A 44 -6.09 -23.35 13.52
C GLY A 44 -4.81 -22.50 13.64
N LYS A 45 -3.99 -22.44 12.58
CA LYS A 45 -2.81 -21.56 12.57
C LYS A 45 -3.16 -20.07 12.57
N LEU A 46 -4.36 -19.69 12.10
CA LEU A 46 -4.81 -18.29 12.01
C LEU A 46 -5.66 -17.84 13.23
N GLU A 47 -6.07 -18.75 14.10
CA GLU A 47 -6.92 -18.42 15.27
C GLU A 47 -6.31 -17.33 16.14
N ARG A 48 -5.01 -17.41 16.44
CA ARG A 48 -4.34 -16.40 17.25
C ARG A 48 -4.29 -15.04 16.56
N ALA A 49 -4.07 -14.99 15.25
CA ALA A 49 -4.12 -13.75 14.47
C ALA A 49 -5.54 -13.14 14.47
N ALA A 50 -6.56 -13.99 14.34
CA ALA A 50 -7.97 -13.57 14.41
C ALA A 50 -8.36 -13.03 15.80
N GLU A 51 -7.89 -13.66 16.89
CA GLU A 51 -8.08 -13.15 18.25
C GLU A 51 -7.45 -11.76 18.42
N ILE A 52 -6.21 -11.58 17.96
CA ILE A 52 -5.52 -10.27 18.02
C ILE A 52 -6.36 -9.20 17.33
N LEU A 53 -6.90 -9.48 16.13
CA LEU A 53 -7.76 -8.52 15.42
C LEU A 53 -9.06 -8.22 16.19
N ARG A 54 -9.72 -9.23 16.77
CA ARG A 54 -10.93 -9.03 17.60
C ARG A 54 -10.66 -8.17 18.84
N GLU A 55 -9.50 -8.33 19.44
CA GLU A 55 -9.05 -7.61 20.64
C GLU A 55 -8.50 -6.20 20.34
N GLY A 56 -8.55 -5.76 19.08
CA GLY A 56 -8.06 -4.44 18.64
C GLY A 56 -6.54 -4.34 18.54
N GLY A 57 -5.84 -5.47 18.36
CA GLY A 57 -4.42 -5.55 18.04
C GLY A 57 -4.16 -5.42 16.53
N LEU A 58 -2.88 -5.49 16.13
CA LEU A 58 -2.41 -5.29 14.76
C LEU A 58 -1.83 -6.57 14.18
N VAL A 59 -2.34 -6.99 13.03
CA VAL A 59 -1.84 -8.17 12.29
C VAL A 59 -1.52 -7.77 10.85
N ALA A 60 -0.29 -8.01 10.39
CA ALA A 60 0.04 -7.92 8.98
C ALA A 60 -0.25 -9.27 8.29
N PHE A 61 -0.85 -9.22 7.09
CA PHE A 61 -1.23 -10.41 6.34
C PHE A 61 -1.13 -10.18 4.82
N PRO A 62 -0.89 -11.25 4.03
CA PRO A 62 -0.84 -11.15 2.57
C PRO A 62 -2.24 -10.87 2.00
N THR A 63 -2.26 -10.21 0.85
CA THR A 63 -3.37 -10.21 -0.09
C THR A 63 -2.81 -10.53 -1.48
N GLU A 64 -3.68 -10.70 -2.49
CA GLU A 64 -3.23 -10.90 -3.86
C GLU A 64 -2.49 -9.68 -4.43
N THR A 65 -2.61 -8.50 -3.80
CA THR A 65 -2.00 -7.24 -4.24
C THR A 65 -0.70 -6.89 -3.50
N VAL A 66 -0.78 -6.60 -2.21
CA VAL A 66 0.34 -6.28 -1.31
C VAL A 66 0.01 -6.76 0.10
N TYR A 67 0.96 -6.84 1.01
CA TYR A 67 0.68 -7.10 2.41
C TYR A 67 -0.09 -5.94 3.04
N GLY A 68 -1.18 -6.25 3.75
CA GLY A 68 -1.99 -5.32 4.52
C GLY A 68 -1.63 -5.32 6.00
N LEU A 69 -1.70 -4.16 6.67
CA LEU A 69 -1.63 -4.04 8.12
C LEU A 69 -3.05 -3.90 8.68
N GLY A 70 -3.56 -4.99 9.25
CA GLY A 70 -4.93 -5.12 9.69
C GLY A 70 -5.19 -4.71 11.13
N ALA A 71 -6.36 -4.11 11.33
CA ALA A 71 -7.00 -3.91 12.63
C ALA A 71 -8.52 -3.99 12.47
N ASN A 72 -9.28 -4.10 13.58
CA ASN A 72 -10.74 -4.07 13.54
C ASN A 72 -11.24 -2.73 12.98
N ALA A 73 -11.95 -2.76 11.84
CA ALA A 73 -12.44 -1.56 11.15
C ALA A 73 -13.54 -0.81 11.92
N LEU A 74 -14.20 -1.47 12.86
CA LEU A 74 -15.28 -0.91 13.69
C LEU A 74 -14.77 -0.37 15.05
N ASP A 75 -13.47 -0.48 15.30
CA ASP A 75 -12.82 -0.01 16.53
C ASP A 75 -11.91 1.19 16.19
N GLU A 76 -12.29 2.38 16.68
CA GLU A 76 -11.56 3.62 16.43
C GLU A 76 -10.15 3.61 17.04
N GLU A 77 -9.98 3.00 18.23
CA GLU A 77 -8.67 2.88 18.86
C GLU A 77 -7.77 1.89 18.13
N ALA A 78 -8.33 0.81 17.58
CA ALA A 78 -7.59 -0.12 16.74
C ALA A 78 -7.13 0.56 15.42
N ALA A 79 -7.98 1.34 14.77
CA ALA A 79 -7.62 2.13 13.60
C ALA A 79 -6.49 3.12 13.91
N LYS A 80 -6.51 3.80 15.06
CA LYS A 80 -5.47 4.72 15.51
C LYS A 80 -4.11 4.05 15.65
N LYS A 81 -4.05 2.82 16.16
CA LYS A 81 -2.81 2.03 16.24
C LYS A 81 -2.16 1.80 14.87
N ILE A 82 -2.95 1.63 13.79
CA ILE A 82 -2.42 1.54 12.41
C ILE A 82 -1.67 2.82 12.04
N TYR A 83 -2.26 3.99 12.28
CA TYR A 83 -1.62 5.27 11.97
C TYR A 83 -0.32 5.45 12.77
N GLU A 84 -0.33 5.12 14.05
CA GLU A 84 0.84 5.20 14.93
C GLU A 84 1.96 4.24 14.49
N ALA A 85 1.66 2.96 14.24
CA ALA A 85 2.65 1.97 13.83
C ALA A 85 3.33 2.33 12.51
N LYS A 86 2.59 2.93 11.57
CA LYS A 86 3.09 3.32 10.25
C LYS A 86 3.74 4.71 10.24
N GLY A 87 3.48 5.58 11.21
CA GLY A 87 3.75 7.01 11.10
C GLY A 87 2.91 7.65 9.98
N ARG A 88 1.64 7.21 9.82
CA ARG A 88 0.72 7.65 8.76
C ARG A 88 -0.12 8.82 9.24
N PRO A 89 -0.36 9.86 8.42
CA PRO A 89 -1.34 10.90 8.72
C PRO A 89 -2.75 10.31 8.90
N SER A 90 -3.46 10.73 9.94
CA SER A 90 -4.78 10.20 10.31
C SER A 90 -5.92 10.68 9.40
N ASP A 91 -5.70 11.69 8.55
CA ASP A 91 -6.63 12.16 7.52
C ASP A 91 -6.61 11.30 6.23
N ASN A 92 -5.71 10.31 6.16
CA ASN A 92 -5.58 9.40 5.01
C ASN A 92 -6.36 8.11 5.28
N PRO A 93 -7.56 7.92 4.68
CA PRO A 93 -8.51 6.87 5.04
C PRO A 93 -7.93 5.45 4.91
N LEU A 94 -8.55 4.50 5.59
CA LEU A 94 -8.24 3.07 5.53
C LEU A 94 -9.25 2.35 4.62
N ILE A 95 -8.90 1.15 4.16
CA ILE A 95 -9.79 0.28 3.38
C ILE A 95 -10.27 -0.85 4.30
N ALA A 96 -11.57 -0.98 4.49
CA ALA A 96 -12.18 -2.08 5.21
C ALA A 96 -12.22 -3.33 4.31
N HIS A 97 -11.64 -4.43 4.76
CA HIS A 97 -11.64 -5.71 4.06
C HIS A 97 -12.71 -6.62 4.66
N ILE A 98 -13.48 -7.26 3.80
CA ILE A 98 -14.55 -8.20 4.13
C ILE A 98 -14.29 -9.57 3.52
N ALA A 99 -14.92 -10.62 4.02
CA ALA A 99 -14.79 -11.98 3.51
C ALA A 99 -16.09 -12.59 2.97
N ASP A 100 -17.19 -11.88 3.11
CA ASP A 100 -18.50 -12.26 2.58
C ASP A 100 -19.28 -11.01 2.13
N PHE A 101 -20.17 -11.16 1.14
CA PHE A 101 -21.04 -10.05 0.69
C PHE A 101 -21.98 -9.55 1.78
N SER A 102 -22.37 -10.41 2.72
CA SER A 102 -23.19 -10.03 3.88
C SER A 102 -22.50 -9.04 4.81
N ASP A 103 -21.14 -9.05 4.84
CA ASP A 103 -20.33 -8.16 5.67
C ASP A 103 -20.34 -6.70 5.16
N LEU A 104 -20.72 -6.48 3.89
CA LEU A 104 -20.78 -5.15 3.30
C LEU A 104 -21.91 -4.31 3.90
N LYS A 105 -23.10 -4.90 4.01
CA LYS A 105 -24.33 -4.18 4.41
C LYS A 105 -24.23 -3.39 5.71
N PRO A 106 -23.57 -3.89 6.78
CA PRO A 106 -23.38 -3.10 8.00
C PRO A 106 -22.45 -1.89 7.84
N LEU A 107 -21.60 -1.86 6.81
CA LEU A 107 -20.58 -0.82 6.62
C LEU A 107 -21.07 0.36 5.79
N VAL A 108 -22.08 0.17 4.96
CA VAL A 108 -22.51 1.15 3.94
C VAL A 108 -23.95 1.58 4.17
N ALA A 109 -24.25 2.84 3.86
CA ALA A 109 -25.60 3.37 3.93
C ALA A 109 -26.47 2.88 2.76
N GLU A 110 -25.85 2.74 1.58
CA GLU A 110 -26.49 2.25 0.36
C GLU A 110 -25.49 1.52 -0.55
N ILE A 111 -26.00 0.69 -1.44
CA ILE A 111 -25.23 -0.01 -2.47
C ILE A 111 -25.77 0.45 -3.84
N PRO A 112 -25.08 1.37 -4.55
CA PRO A 112 -25.49 1.80 -5.88
C PRO A 112 -25.51 0.65 -6.89
N GLU A 113 -26.35 0.76 -7.94
CA GLU A 113 -26.46 -0.27 -8.99
C GLU A 113 -25.10 -0.56 -9.65
N ALA A 114 -24.32 0.48 -9.95
CA ALA A 114 -22.99 0.34 -10.51
C ALA A 114 -22.06 -0.51 -9.63
N ALA A 115 -22.15 -0.33 -8.30
CA ALA A 115 -21.38 -1.15 -7.35
C ALA A 115 -21.79 -2.63 -7.43
N GLY A 116 -23.08 -2.92 -7.56
CA GLY A 116 -23.58 -4.30 -7.70
C GLY A 116 -22.96 -5.03 -8.88
N LYS A 117 -22.93 -4.38 -10.05
CA LYS A 117 -22.31 -4.93 -11.28
C LYS A 117 -20.80 -5.15 -11.11
N LEU A 118 -20.09 -4.18 -10.54
CA LEU A 118 -18.65 -4.29 -10.30
C LEU A 118 -18.30 -5.37 -9.27
N MET A 119 -19.10 -5.52 -8.20
CA MET A 119 -18.94 -6.60 -7.21
C MET A 119 -19.08 -7.98 -7.85
N GLU A 120 -20.12 -8.16 -8.67
CA GLU A 120 -20.38 -9.45 -9.34
C GLU A 120 -19.22 -9.84 -10.28
N ALA A 121 -18.61 -8.85 -10.95
CA ALA A 121 -17.53 -9.08 -11.89
C ALA A 121 -16.16 -9.25 -11.24
N PHE A 122 -15.86 -8.53 -10.14
CA PHE A 122 -14.49 -8.36 -9.65
C PHE A 122 -14.29 -8.70 -8.17
N TRP A 123 -15.31 -9.08 -7.41
CA TRP A 123 -15.17 -9.59 -6.05
C TRP A 123 -15.47 -11.09 -5.95
N PRO A 124 -14.61 -11.83 -5.21
CA PRO A 124 -13.38 -11.38 -4.53
C PRO A 124 -12.27 -11.04 -5.52
N GLY A 125 -11.49 -9.95 -5.23
CA GLY A 125 -10.42 -9.52 -6.12
C GLY A 125 -9.81 -8.13 -5.82
N PRO A 126 -8.97 -7.64 -6.75
CA PRO A 126 -8.16 -6.44 -6.54
C PRO A 126 -8.94 -5.13 -6.82
N LEU A 127 -10.22 -5.09 -6.47
CA LEU A 127 -11.09 -3.92 -6.58
C LEU A 127 -11.51 -3.43 -5.20
N THR A 128 -11.27 -2.15 -4.92
CA THR A 128 -11.80 -1.40 -3.79
C THR A 128 -12.86 -0.44 -4.30
N MET A 129 -14.00 -0.38 -3.63
CA MET A 129 -15.04 0.60 -3.94
C MET A 129 -15.29 1.51 -2.74
N ILE A 130 -15.62 2.78 -3.02
CA ILE A 130 -15.96 3.78 -2.00
C ILE A 130 -17.47 3.97 -2.02
N PHE A 131 -18.08 3.84 -0.83
CA PHE A 131 -19.51 3.95 -0.60
C PHE A 131 -19.81 5.05 0.42
N PRO A 132 -21.04 5.59 0.47
CA PRO A 132 -21.52 6.31 1.64
C PRO A 132 -21.45 5.39 2.85
N LYS A 133 -20.81 5.85 3.96
CA LYS A 133 -20.63 5.02 5.16
C LYS A 133 -21.91 4.90 5.97
N SER A 134 -22.09 3.79 6.67
CA SER A 134 -23.07 3.67 7.75
C SER A 134 -22.55 4.32 9.05
N ASP A 135 -23.44 4.52 10.01
CA ASP A 135 -23.07 5.03 11.35
C ASP A 135 -22.20 4.05 12.15
N ALA A 136 -22.17 2.77 11.78
CA ALA A 136 -21.34 1.76 12.44
C ALA A 136 -19.83 1.95 12.20
N VAL A 137 -19.46 2.60 11.10
CA VAL A 137 -18.04 2.83 10.77
C VAL A 137 -17.53 4.11 11.43
N PRO A 138 -16.53 4.04 12.34
CA PRO A 138 -16.00 5.21 13.02
C PRO A 138 -15.19 6.11 12.07
N TYR A 139 -15.15 7.40 12.37
CA TYR A 139 -14.39 8.37 11.59
C TYR A 139 -12.88 8.14 11.63
N GLY A 140 -12.36 7.49 12.67
CA GLY A 140 -10.96 7.05 12.70
C GLY A 140 -10.59 6.11 11.56
N THR A 141 -11.49 5.23 11.15
CA THR A 141 -11.30 4.33 10.00
C THR A 141 -11.37 5.08 8.66
N THR A 142 -12.28 6.05 8.54
CA THR A 142 -12.51 6.77 7.28
C THR A 142 -11.65 8.04 7.14
N GLY A 143 -10.75 8.32 8.10
CA GLY A 143 -9.98 9.55 8.10
C GLY A 143 -10.87 10.81 8.20
N GLY A 144 -12.05 10.69 8.84
CA GLY A 144 -13.04 11.76 8.98
C GLY A 144 -13.84 12.05 7.72
N LEU A 145 -14.01 11.08 6.80
CA LEU A 145 -14.89 11.15 5.63
C LEU A 145 -16.25 10.50 5.92
N ASP A 146 -17.30 10.97 5.24
CA ASP A 146 -18.63 10.37 5.25
C ASP A 146 -18.76 9.18 4.27
N THR A 147 -17.62 8.72 3.75
CA THR A 147 -17.51 7.56 2.87
C THR A 147 -16.59 6.52 3.46
N VAL A 148 -16.79 5.25 3.11
CA VAL A 148 -15.95 4.11 3.48
C VAL A 148 -15.47 3.38 2.23
N ALA A 149 -14.18 3.07 2.19
CA ALA A 149 -13.61 2.21 1.15
C ALA A 149 -13.71 0.76 1.61
N VAL A 150 -14.28 -0.11 0.77
CA VAL A 150 -14.47 -1.55 1.08
C VAL A 150 -13.88 -2.40 -0.04
N ARG A 151 -13.28 -3.54 0.34
CA ARG A 151 -12.73 -4.53 -0.58
C ARG A 151 -12.99 -5.95 -0.07
N MET A 152 -13.25 -6.88 -0.98
CA MET A 152 -13.20 -8.31 -0.71
C MET A 152 -11.98 -8.89 -1.45
N PRO A 153 -10.86 -9.17 -0.75
CA PRO A 153 -9.64 -9.69 -1.40
C PRO A 153 -9.86 -11.12 -1.89
N SER A 154 -9.09 -11.57 -2.89
CA SER A 154 -9.15 -12.96 -3.37
C SER A 154 -8.10 -13.88 -2.74
N ASP A 155 -7.16 -13.34 -1.95
CA ASP A 155 -6.14 -14.13 -1.29
C ASP A 155 -6.75 -15.07 -0.23
N PRO A 156 -6.48 -16.39 -0.29
CA PRO A 156 -7.08 -17.36 0.62
C PRO A 156 -6.72 -17.14 2.10
N VAL A 157 -5.49 -16.65 2.39
CA VAL A 157 -5.04 -16.37 3.77
C VAL A 157 -5.81 -15.18 4.32
N ALA A 158 -5.91 -14.09 3.54
CA ALA A 158 -6.71 -12.92 3.90
C ALA A 158 -8.17 -13.28 4.17
N MET A 159 -8.79 -14.02 3.24
CA MET A 159 -10.20 -14.42 3.35
C MET A 159 -10.46 -15.30 4.58
N THR A 160 -9.56 -16.24 4.86
CA THR A 160 -9.69 -17.12 6.03
C THR A 160 -9.52 -16.32 7.33
N LEU A 161 -8.51 -15.46 7.40
CA LEU A 161 -8.25 -14.63 8.57
C LEU A 161 -9.43 -13.71 8.89
N ILE A 162 -9.99 -13.02 7.88
CA ILE A 162 -11.12 -12.09 8.05
C ILE A 162 -12.36 -12.85 8.53
N ARG A 163 -12.66 -14.03 7.96
CA ARG A 163 -13.77 -14.89 8.42
C ARG A 163 -13.60 -15.31 9.88
N LEU A 164 -12.40 -15.77 10.26
CA LEU A 164 -12.10 -16.17 11.63
C LEU A 164 -12.17 -15.01 12.60
N ALA A 165 -11.72 -13.82 12.18
CA ALA A 165 -11.83 -12.61 12.99
C ALA A 165 -13.29 -12.22 13.24
N GLY A 166 -14.22 -12.50 12.31
CA GLY A 166 -15.65 -12.18 12.45
C GLY A 166 -15.94 -10.69 12.52
N VAL A 167 -14.98 -9.85 12.10
CA VAL A 167 -15.08 -8.40 12.02
C VAL A 167 -14.48 -7.92 10.70
N PRO A 168 -14.96 -6.82 10.11
CA PRO A 168 -14.28 -6.19 8.98
C PRO A 168 -12.89 -5.70 9.40
N VAL A 169 -11.91 -5.87 8.52
CA VAL A 169 -10.50 -5.56 8.84
C VAL A 169 -10.04 -4.34 8.05
N ALA A 170 -9.82 -3.22 8.73
CA ALA A 170 -9.20 -2.03 8.14
C ALA A 170 -7.74 -2.34 7.86
N ALA A 171 -7.30 -2.27 6.59
CA ALA A 171 -5.93 -2.58 6.23
C ALA A 171 -5.38 -1.68 5.10
N PRO A 172 -4.51 -0.70 5.40
CA PRO A 172 -3.59 -0.13 4.44
C PRO A 172 -2.42 -1.10 4.19
N SER A 173 -1.54 -0.81 3.23
CA SER A 173 -0.29 -1.58 3.05
C SER A 173 0.57 -1.61 4.32
N ALA A 174 1.27 -2.71 4.59
CA ALA A 174 1.99 -2.96 5.85
C ALA A 174 3.42 -2.39 5.89
N ASN A 175 3.66 -1.21 5.30
CA ASN A 175 4.94 -0.49 5.30
C ASN A 175 4.94 0.71 6.23
N THR A 176 6.11 1.18 6.65
CA THR A 176 6.29 2.54 7.19
C THR A 176 5.85 3.56 6.12
N SER A 177 5.11 4.59 6.53
CA SER A 177 4.52 5.57 5.60
C SER A 177 5.58 6.17 4.68
N GLY A 178 5.26 6.27 3.38
CA GLY A 178 6.16 6.80 2.36
C GLY A 178 7.05 5.76 1.65
N ARG A 179 7.39 4.63 2.29
CA ARG A 179 8.21 3.56 1.68
C ARG A 179 7.42 2.71 0.66
N PRO A 180 8.12 1.97 -0.23
CA PRO A 180 7.48 1.02 -1.15
C PRO A 180 6.62 0.00 -0.41
N SER A 181 5.44 -0.36 -0.95
CA SER A 181 4.54 -1.33 -0.31
C SER A 181 5.20 -2.71 -0.21
N PRO A 182 4.93 -3.48 0.86
CA PRO A 182 5.54 -4.78 1.06
C PRO A 182 4.86 -5.84 0.20
N THR A 183 5.65 -6.62 -0.52
CA THR A 183 5.21 -7.76 -1.35
C THR A 183 5.61 -9.11 -0.77
N THR A 184 6.36 -9.11 0.34
CA THR A 184 6.74 -10.29 1.12
C THR A 184 6.64 -10.01 2.63
N ALA A 185 6.57 -11.06 3.44
CA ALA A 185 6.61 -10.94 4.89
C ALA A 185 7.94 -10.37 5.41
N ASP A 186 9.05 -10.57 4.70
CA ASP A 186 10.35 -9.98 5.06
C ASP A 186 10.34 -8.46 4.90
N HIS A 187 9.69 -7.93 3.86
CA HIS A 187 9.47 -6.49 3.72
C HIS A 187 8.64 -5.92 4.89
N VAL A 188 7.62 -6.67 5.32
CA VAL A 188 6.83 -6.28 6.51
C VAL A 188 7.69 -6.31 7.76
N TRP A 189 8.51 -7.35 7.92
CA TRP A 189 9.40 -7.48 9.07
C TRP A 189 10.39 -6.32 9.18
N GLN A 190 10.98 -5.90 8.05
CA GLN A 190 11.89 -4.74 8.01
C GLN A 190 11.22 -3.46 8.52
N ASP A 191 9.93 -3.25 8.22
CA ASP A 191 9.22 -2.01 8.52
C ASP A 191 8.49 -2.04 9.87
N MET A 192 7.94 -3.20 10.28
CA MET A 192 6.95 -3.33 11.35
C MET A 192 7.37 -4.16 12.55
N ASN A 193 8.52 -4.83 12.52
CA ASN A 193 9.02 -5.59 13.67
C ASN A 193 9.15 -4.71 14.91
N GLY A 194 8.59 -5.15 16.02
CA GLY A 194 8.55 -4.43 17.28
C GLY A 194 7.50 -3.31 17.36
N LYS A 195 6.63 -3.18 16.34
CA LYS A 195 5.56 -2.17 16.27
C LYS A 195 4.15 -2.76 16.18
N ILE A 196 4.04 -4.05 15.83
CA ILE A 196 2.77 -4.76 15.62
C ILE A 196 2.81 -6.13 16.31
N ASP A 197 1.64 -6.71 16.56
CA ASP A 197 1.53 -7.94 17.33
C ASP A 197 1.98 -9.15 16.51
N MET A 198 1.55 -9.27 15.23
CA MET A 198 1.82 -10.47 14.45
C MET A 198 1.96 -10.19 12.95
N ILE A 199 2.77 -11.02 12.28
CA ILE A 199 2.88 -11.14 10.83
C ILE A 199 2.45 -12.55 10.42
N VAL A 200 1.44 -12.64 9.57
CA VAL A 200 1.06 -13.87 8.87
C VAL A 200 1.82 -13.91 7.55
N ASP A 201 2.74 -14.87 7.44
CA ASP A 201 3.55 -15.06 6.25
C ASP A 201 2.90 -16.11 5.35
N GLY A 202 2.31 -15.66 4.24
CA GLY A 202 1.74 -16.50 3.19
C GLY A 202 2.60 -16.53 1.91
N GLY A 203 3.88 -16.11 1.99
CA GLY A 203 4.77 -16.01 0.84
C GLY A 203 4.61 -14.69 0.06
N PRO A 204 5.20 -14.61 -1.15
CA PRO A 204 5.12 -13.43 -2.00
C PRO A 204 3.70 -13.25 -2.57
N VAL A 205 3.29 -12.00 -2.77
CA VAL A 205 2.00 -11.66 -3.37
C VAL A 205 1.99 -11.88 -4.88
N GLY A 206 0.80 -12.00 -5.49
CA GLY A 206 0.68 -12.28 -6.92
C GLY A 206 0.82 -11.05 -7.82
N ILE A 207 0.16 -9.92 -7.47
CA ILE A 207 0.04 -8.74 -8.36
C ILE A 207 1.18 -7.73 -8.16
N GLY A 208 1.49 -7.38 -6.92
CA GLY A 208 2.62 -6.49 -6.60
C GLY A 208 2.30 -4.99 -6.51
N VAL A 209 1.13 -4.55 -6.98
CA VAL A 209 0.63 -3.17 -6.83
C VAL A 209 -0.73 -3.18 -6.16
N GLU A 210 -1.11 -2.10 -5.48
CA GLU A 210 -2.36 -2.02 -4.73
C GLU A 210 -3.59 -2.09 -5.65
N SER A 211 -4.74 -2.45 -5.06
CA SER A 211 -6.05 -2.54 -5.72
C SER A 211 -6.44 -1.26 -6.45
N THR A 212 -7.19 -1.41 -7.54
CA THR A 212 -7.94 -0.31 -8.15
C THR A 212 -8.93 0.26 -7.13
N ILE A 213 -9.09 1.59 -7.09
CA ILE A 213 -10.12 2.24 -6.25
C ILE A 213 -11.08 2.98 -7.16
N ILE A 214 -12.37 2.61 -7.06
CA ILE A 214 -13.47 3.28 -7.77
C ILE A 214 -14.39 3.92 -6.73
N ASP A 215 -14.62 5.23 -6.85
CA ASP A 215 -15.63 5.95 -6.08
C ASP A 215 -16.99 5.74 -6.75
N VAL A 216 -17.89 5.05 -6.07
CA VAL A 216 -19.27 4.80 -6.51
C VAL A 216 -20.29 5.56 -5.64
N SER A 217 -19.82 6.45 -4.77
CA SER A 217 -20.68 7.23 -3.86
C SER A 217 -21.33 8.44 -4.52
N GLY A 218 -20.87 8.83 -5.71
CA GLY A 218 -21.39 9.95 -6.50
C GLY A 218 -22.35 9.53 -7.62
N GLU A 219 -22.78 10.48 -8.44
CA GLU A 219 -23.69 10.24 -9.57
C GLU A 219 -23.09 9.32 -10.64
N SER A 220 -21.77 9.38 -10.82
CA SER A 220 -21.03 8.56 -11.79
C SER A 220 -19.79 7.96 -11.15
N PRO A 221 -19.46 6.70 -11.46
CA PRO A 221 -18.23 6.07 -10.98
C PRO A 221 -16.97 6.76 -11.49
N VAL A 222 -15.98 6.95 -10.60
CA VAL A 222 -14.69 7.59 -10.91
C VAL A 222 -13.55 6.76 -10.32
N ILE A 223 -12.51 6.49 -11.13
CA ILE A 223 -11.30 5.84 -10.64
C ILE A 223 -10.46 6.87 -9.88
N LEU A 224 -10.17 6.59 -8.60
CA LEU A 224 -9.30 7.40 -7.74
C LEU A 224 -7.89 6.85 -7.64
N ARG A 225 -7.69 5.58 -7.95
CA ARG A 225 -6.37 4.93 -8.01
C ARG A 225 -6.39 3.80 -9.03
N PRO A 226 -5.55 3.85 -10.06
CA PRO A 226 -5.44 2.76 -11.03
C PRO A 226 -4.76 1.54 -10.39
N GLY A 227 -5.15 0.34 -10.82
CA GLY A 227 -4.65 -0.95 -10.37
C GLY A 227 -4.91 -2.04 -11.40
N ALA A 228 -4.96 -3.31 -10.96
CA ALA A 228 -5.14 -4.44 -11.87
C ALA A 228 -6.52 -4.50 -12.54
N ILE A 229 -7.56 -3.91 -11.94
CA ILE A 229 -8.82 -3.68 -12.66
C ILE A 229 -8.68 -2.36 -13.40
N THR A 230 -8.60 -2.44 -14.73
CA THR A 230 -8.36 -1.27 -15.58
C THR A 230 -9.63 -0.46 -15.83
N GLN A 231 -9.46 0.74 -16.38
CA GLN A 231 -10.59 1.61 -16.76
C GLN A 231 -11.49 0.92 -17.80
N GLU A 232 -10.87 0.25 -18.78
CA GLU A 232 -11.56 -0.49 -19.83
C GLU A 232 -12.39 -1.65 -19.26
N MET A 233 -11.79 -2.49 -18.41
CA MET A 233 -12.47 -3.63 -17.77
C MET A 233 -13.70 -3.18 -16.98
N ALA A 234 -13.55 -2.14 -16.18
CA ALA A 234 -14.65 -1.62 -15.38
C ALA A 234 -15.71 -0.92 -16.24
N GLY A 235 -15.29 -0.22 -17.32
CA GLY A 235 -16.16 0.40 -18.31
C GLY A 235 -17.00 -0.62 -19.08
N GLU A 236 -16.41 -1.74 -19.49
CA GLU A 236 -17.12 -2.85 -20.16
C GLU A 236 -18.23 -3.44 -19.26
N VAL A 237 -17.93 -3.68 -17.98
CA VAL A 237 -18.93 -4.20 -17.01
C VAL A 237 -20.07 -3.24 -16.81
N LEU A 238 -19.80 -1.93 -16.76
CA LEU A 238 -20.84 -0.93 -16.53
C LEU A 238 -21.57 -0.49 -17.83
N GLY A 239 -21.00 -0.81 -18.99
CA GLY A 239 -21.52 -0.35 -20.29
C GLY A 239 -21.39 1.16 -20.50
N MET A 240 -20.40 1.80 -19.86
CA MET A 240 -20.14 3.24 -19.95
C MET A 240 -18.64 3.54 -19.74
N GLU A 241 -18.20 4.69 -20.24
CA GLU A 241 -16.87 5.20 -19.94
C GLU A 241 -16.79 5.67 -18.48
N ILE A 242 -15.73 5.25 -17.78
CA ILE A 242 -15.49 5.64 -16.39
C ILE A 242 -14.46 6.77 -16.35
N GLY A 243 -14.75 7.83 -15.59
CA GLY A 243 -13.83 8.94 -15.40
C GLY A 243 -12.58 8.57 -14.57
N LEU A 244 -11.49 9.29 -14.81
CA LEU A 244 -10.31 9.28 -13.94
C LEU A 244 -10.30 10.55 -13.08
N ASP A 245 -9.95 10.42 -11.81
CA ASP A 245 -9.76 11.59 -10.96
C ASP A 245 -8.58 12.44 -11.46
N PRO A 246 -8.69 13.78 -11.50
CA PRO A 246 -7.60 14.66 -11.93
C PRO A 246 -6.26 14.44 -11.21
N ALA A 247 -6.27 13.92 -9.98
CA ALA A 247 -5.05 13.57 -9.26
C ALA A 247 -4.29 12.37 -9.86
N ILE A 248 -4.91 11.61 -10.78
CA ILE A 248 -4.25 10.51 -11.50
C ILE A 248 -3.59 11.03 -12.79
N THR A 249 -4.29 11.93 -13.50
CA THR A 249 -3.89 12.44 -14.82
C THR A 249 -2.97 13.66 -14.73
N GLY A 250 -2.85 14.29 -13.56
CA GLY A 250 -2.00 15.46 -13.35
C GLY A 250 -0.51 15.12 -13.30
N ASP A 251 0.33 16.04 -13.79
CA ASP A 251 1.80 15.92 -13.82
C ASP A 251 2.48 16.38 -12.53
N GLY A 252 1.76 16.44 -11.41
CA GLY A 252 2.29 16.91 -10.14
C GLY A 252 1.53 16.38 -8.92
N PRO A 253 2.05 16.67 -7.72
CA PRO A 253 1.40 16.26 -6.47
C PRO A 253 0.06 16.96 -6.30
N MET A 254 -0.90 16.25 -5.67
CA MET A 254 -2.18 16.81 -5.28
C MET A 254 -2.00 18.04 -4.38
N ASN A 255 -2.86 19.04 -4.52
CA ASN A 255 -2.83 20.22 -3.66
C ASN A 255 -2.90 19.84 -2.17
N ALA A 256 -2.03 20.43 -1.37
CA ALA A 256 -1.90 20.16 0.05
C ALA A 256 -3.19 20.44 0.85
N ASP A 257 -4.03 21.37 0.40
CA ASP A 257 -5.28 21.75 1.05
C ASP A 257 -6.45 20.80 0.78
N VAL A 258 -6.31 19.89 -0.20
CA VAL A 258 -7.35 18.93 -0.55
C VAL A 258 -7.25 17.70 0.34
N LYS A 259 -8.37 17.31 0.96
CA LYS A 259 -8.46 16.06 1.74
C LYS A 259 -8.50 14.86 0.81
N PRO A 260 -7.63 13.85 1.01
CA PRO A 260 -7.61 12.68 0.13
C PRO A 260 -8.87 11.82 0.35
N LYS A 261 -9.57 11.49 -0.73
CA LYS A 261 -10.73 10.59 -0.70
C LYS A 261 -10.32 9.11 -0.59
N ALA A 262 -9.09 8.80 -0.97
CA ALA A 262 -8.57 7.44 -1.01
C ALA A 262 -7.08 7.37 -0.62
N PRO A 263 -6.60 6.18 -0.16
CA PRO A 263 -5.18 5.97 0.10
C PRO A 263 -4.32 6.18 -1.14
N GLY A 264 -3.16 6.84 -0.97
CA GLY A 264 -2.18 7.01 -2.04
C GLY A 264 -2.42 8.20 -2.96
N MET A 265 -3.38 9.09 -2.67
CA MET A 265 -3.65 10.27 -3.50
C MET A 265 -2.72 11.46 -3.20
N LYS A 266 -2.47 11.80 -1.93
CA LYS A 266 -1.93 13.10 -1.52
C LYS A 266 -0.44 13.10 -1.15
N TYR A 267 0.00 12.13 -0.38
CA TYR A 267 1.32 12.15 0.25
C TYR A 267 2.40 11.54 -0.64
N LYS A 268 3.70 11.84 -0.35
CA LYS A 268 4.81 11.10 -0.96
C LYS A 268 4.67 9.61 -0.62
N HIS A 269 4.57 8.78 -1.63
CA HIS A 269 4.35 7.34 -1.49
C HIS A 269 5.35 6.56 -2.32
N TYR A 270 5.63 5.32 -1.89
CA TYR A 270 6.40 4.33 -2.64
C TYR A 270 7.86 4.70 -2.87
N ALA A 271 8.36 5.76 -2.22
CA ALA A 271 9.68 6.28 -2.49
C ALA A 271 10.78 5.41 -1.86
N PRO A 272 11.80 5.01 -2.63
CA PRO A 272 13.05 4.52 -2.08
C PRO A 272 13.78 5.63 -1.32
N LYS A 273 14.86 5.30 -0.63
CA LYS A 273 15.74 6.29 0.03
C LYS A 273 16.54 7.10 -0.97
N ALA A 274 16.94 6.46 -2.08
CA ALA A 274 17.69 7.06 -3.17
C ALA A 274 16.87 8.12 -3.91
N ASP A 275 17.55 9.03 -4.58
CA ASP A 275 16.93 9.98 -5.51
C ASP A 275 16.59 9.25 -6.82
N LEU A 276 15.27 9.10 -7.07
CA LEU A 276 14.75 8.39 -8.24
C LEU A 276 14.35 9.37 -9.33
N THR A 277 14.90 9.17 -10.53
CA THR A 277 14.56 9.92 -11.74
C THR A 277 14.00 8.98 -12.80
N LEU A 278 12.85 9.36 -13.39
CA LEU A 278 12.25 8.67 -14.52
C LEU A 278 12.72 9.28 -15.83
N VAL A 279 13.06 8.46 -16.82
CA VAL A 279 13.47 8.90 -18.14
C VAL A 279 12.43 8.46 -19.17
N GLU A 280 11.82 9.42 -19.85
CA GLU A 280 10.80 9.20 -20.89
C GLU A 280 11.38 9.41 -22.29
N GLY A 281 10.87 8.68 -23.26
CA GLY A 281 11.27 8.85 -24.66
C GLY A 281 11.28 7.55 -25.44
N THR A 282 11.94 7.55 -26.61
CA THR A 282 12.17 6.30 -27.33
C THR A 282 13.12 5.39 -26.56
N PRO A 283 13.03 4.06 -26.65
CA PRO A 283 13.93 3.17 -25.94
C PRO A 283 15.42 3.50 -26.12
N ALA A 284 15.83 3.86 -27.33
CA ALA A 284 17.22 4.24 -27.63
C ALA A 284 17.65 5.53 -26.93
N ASP A 285 16.77 6.54 -26.89
CA ASP A 285 17.06 7.81 -26.21
C ASP A 285 17.10 7.62 -24.69
N VAL A 286 16.19 6.82 -24.16
CA VAL A 286 16.14 6.48 -22.72
C VAL A 286 17.43 5.79 -22.29
N VAL A 287 17.84 4.74 -23.02
CA VAL A 287 19.08 4.00 -22.70
C VAL A 287 20.31 4.92 -22.77
N ARG A 288 20.45 5.74 -23.83
CA ARG A 288 21.57 6.69 -23.94
C ARG A 288 21.61 7.69 -22.77
N THR A 289 20.45 8.27 -22.45
CA THR A 289 20.32 9.27 -21.37
C THR A 289 20.63 8.67 -20.01
N ILE A 290 20.10 7.49 -19.70
CA ILE A 290 20.37 6.80 -18.44
C ILE A 290 21.85 6.46 -18.33
N ASN A 291 22.49 5.92 -19.38
CA ASN A 291 23.92 5.61 -19.37
C ASN A 291 24.78 6.86 -19.13
N HIS A 292 24.43 7.96 -19.78
CA HIS A 292 25.15 9.24 -19.58
C HIS A 292 25.05 9.73 -18.13
N LEU A 293 23.83 9.85 -17.60
CA LEU A 293 23.59 10.34 -16.24
C LEU A 293 24.13 9.39 -15.16
N ALA A 294 24.02 8.09 -15.38
CA ALA A 294 24.60 7.09 -14.49
C ALA A 294 26.12 7.16 -14.48
N GLY A 295 26.76 7.30 -15.66
CA GLY A 295 28.20 7.47 -15.80
C GLY A 295 28.73 8.66 -15.01
N GLU A 296 28.12 9.85 -15.15
CA GLU A 296 28.48 11.04 -14.39
C GLU A 296 28.43 10.83 -12.87
N LYS A 297 27.40 10.14 -12.38
CA LYS A 297 27.25 9.86 -10.95
C LYS A 297 28.25 8.81 -10.46
N LEU A 298 28.51 7.76 -11.26
CA LEU A 298 29.49 6.73 -10.94
C LEU A 298 30.93 7.32 -10.92
N GLU A 299 31.27 8.18 -11.89
CA GLU A 299 32.54 8.89 -11.90
C GLU A 299 32.74 9.81 -10.68
N ALA A 300 31.64 10.38 -10.17
CA ALA A 300 31.64 11.17 -8.94
C ALA A 300 31.67 10.30 -7.66
N GLY A 301 31.68 8.97 -7.77
CA GLY A 301 31.80 8.03 -6.66
C GLY A 301 30.48 7.64 -5.99
N TYR A 302 29.33 7.95 -6.59
CA TYR A 302 28.02 7.57 -6.07
C TYR A 302 27.65 6.14 -6.46
N ARG A 303 26.75 5.52 -5.68
CA ARG A 303 26.13 4.22 -5.95
C ARG A 303 24.87 4.42 -6.78
N VAL A 304 24.85 3.91 -8.00
CA VAL A 304 23.77 4.17 -8.97
C VAL A 304 23.01 2.87 -9.24
N GLY A 305 21.69 2.92 -9.03
CA GLY A 305 20.73 1.90 -9.45
C GLY A 305 20.13 2.24 -10.82
N ILE A 306 19.85 1.22 -11.62
CA ILE A 306 19.14 1.35 -12.89
C ILE A 306 17.97 0.36 -12.92
N ILE A 307 16.77 0.88 -13.17
CA ILE A 307 15.53 0.09 -13.36
C ILE A 307 15.26 0.01 -14.86
N CYS A 308 15.19 -1.21 -15.38
CA CYS A 308 14.99 -1.49 -16.81
C CYS A 308 14.02 -2.66 -17.02
N THR A 309 13.94 -3.13 -18.27
CA THR A 309 13.27 -4.39 -18.63
C THR A 309 14.29 -5.43 -19.11
N ASP A 310 13.85 -6.69 -19.23
CA ASP A 310 14.70 -7.79 -19.72
C ASP A 310 15.31 -7.49 -21.10
N GLU A 311 14.55 -6.77 -21.93
CA GLU A 311 14.98 -6.41 -23.30
C GLU A 311 16.11 -5.38 -23.34
N THR A 312 16.25 -4.58 -22.30
CA THR A 312 17.23 -3.47 -22.27
C THR A 312 18.35 -3.68 -21.25
N MET A 313 18.27 -4.71 -20.41
CA MET A 313 19.18 -4.93 -19.28
C MET A 313 20.66 -4.96 -19.69
N GLU A 314 20.98 -5.62 -20.81
CA GLU A 314 22.37 -5.73 -21.33
C GLU A 314 22.89 -4.43 -21.97
N LEU A 315 22.01 -3.43 -22.17
CA LEU A 315 22.39 -2.13 -22.71
C LEU A 315 22.91 -1.15 -21.64
N TYR A 316 22.88 -1.57 -20.37
CA TYR A 316 23.41 -0.82 -19.23
C TYR A 316 24.67 -1.50 -18.71
N PRO A 317 25.88 -1.07 -19.16
CA PRO A 317 27.15 -1.74 -18.82
C PRO A 317 27.60 -1.50 -17.39
N ASP A 318 27.15 -0.40 -16.77
CA ASP A 318 27.59 0.06 -15.48
C ASP A 318 26.43 0.29 -14.50
N GLY A 319 26.73 0.29 -13.20
CA GLY A 319 25.73 0.47 -12.16
C GLY A 319 25.10 -0.83 -11.65
N MET A 320 24.17 -0.68 -10.72
CA MET A 320 23.38 -1.79 -10.15
C MET A 320 22.11 -1.95 -10.97
N VAL A 321 22.16 -2.72 -12.07
CA VAL A 321 21.03 -2.88 -12.99
C VAL A 321 20.04 -3.92 -12.47
N ARG A 322 18.74 -3.58 -12.51
CA ARG A 322 17.64 -4.47 -12.13
C ARG A 322 16.52 -4.41 -13.15
N SER A 323 16.16 -5.59 -13.65
CA SER A 323 15.00 -5.73 -14.53
C SER A 323 13.72 -5.88 -13.71
N LEU A 324 12.64 -5.25 -14.17
CA LEU A 324 11.29 -5.50 -13.68
C LEU A 324 10.58 -6.65 -14.43
N GLY A 325 11.21 -7.21 -15.47
CA GLY A 325 10.65 -8.25 -16.32
C GLY A 325 10.46 -7.79 -17.77
N LEU A 326 9.59 -8.49 -18.49
CA LEU A 326 9.37 -8.24 -19.91
C LEU A 326 8.46 -7.02 -20.14
N ARG A 327 8.86 -6.12 -21.03
CA ARG A 327 8.08 -4.90 -21.37
C ARG A 327 6.70 -5.24 -21.93
N ALA A 328 6.59 -6.34 -22.68
CA ALA A 328 5.32 -6.81 -23.23
C ALA A 328 4.42 -7.53 -22.21
N ARG A 329 4.90 -7.75 -20.98
CA ARG A 329 4.18 -8.44 -19.91
C ARG A 329 4.12 -7.56 -18.67
N GLU A 330 3.21 -6.58 -18.70
CA GLU A 330 3.06 -5.56 -17.64
C GLU A 330 2.85 -6.16 -16.25
N GLU A 331 2.25 -7.37 -16.17
CA GLU A 331 2.07 -8.09 -14.92
C GLU A 331 3.40 -8.46 -14.24
N THR A 332 4.48 -8.72 -15.01
CA THR A 332 5.80 -8.98 -14.44
C THR A 332 6.41 -7.71 -13.87
N ILE A 333 6.22 -6.59 -14.54
CA ILE A 333 6.70 -5.27 -14.11
C ILE A 333 5.98 -4.85 -12.82
N ALA A 334 4.65 -4.96 -12.78
CA ALA A 334 3.86 -4.65 -11.59
C ALA A 334 4.27 -5.51 -10.38
N HIS A 335 4.49 -6.80 -10.60
CA HIS A 335 4.88 -7.76 -9.57
C HIS A 335 6.23 -7.40 -8.91
N ASN A 336 7.23 -7.01 -9.72
CA ASN A 336 8.60 -6.78 -9.26
C ASN A 336 8.86 -5.35 -8.78
N LEU A 337 8.00 -4.39 -9.12
CA LEU A 337 8.22 -2.97 -8.92
C LEU A 337 8.68 -2.61 -7.50
N TYR A 338 7.91 -2.99 -6.49
CA TYR A 338 8.23 -2.63 -5.10
C TYR A 338 9.39 -3.44 -4.52
N ALA A 339 9.55 -4.69 -4.94
CA ALA A 339 10.68 -5.51 -4.52
C ALA A 339 12.01 -4.89 -4.99
N VAL A 340 12.08 -4.45 -6.25
CA VAL A 340 13.27 -3.80 -6.81
C VAL A 340 13.55 -2.45 -6.15
N LEU A 341 12.53 -1.63 -5.90
CA LEU A 341 12.71 -0.36 -5.17
C LEU A 341 13.25 -0.58 -3.74
N ARG A 342 12.82 -1.66 -3.06
CA ARG A 342 13.35 -2.04 -1.74
C ARG A 342 14.76 -2.60 -1.81
N GLU A 343 15.06 -3.37 -2.85
CA GLU A 343 16.41 -3.90 -3.05
C GLU A 343 17.43 -2.77 -3.19
N PHE A 344 17.12 -1.67 -3.87
CA PHE A 344 18.01 -0.50 -3.93
C PHE A 344 18.20 0.19 -2.59
N ASP A 345 17.20 0.15 -1.68
CA ASP A 345 17.38 0.60 -0.31
C ASP A 345 18.40 -0.27 0.46
N ASP A 346 18.35 -1.60 0.25
CA ASP A 346 19.27 -2.56 0.89
C ASP A 346 20.66 -2.49 0.28
N LEU A 347 20.76 -2.17 -1.01
CA LEU A 347 22.02 -1.92 -1.73
C LEU A 347 22.58 -0.52 -1.45
N GLU A 348 21.89 0.30 -0.65
CA GLU A 348 22.27 1.67 -0.29
C GLU A 348 22.57 2.54 -1.53
N ALA A 349 21.72 2.47 -2.57
CA ALA A 349 21.81 3.33 -3.72
C ALA A 349 21.67 4.81 -3.32
N ASP A 350 22.46 5.71 -3.94
CA ASP A 350 22.32 7.16 -3.79
C ASP A 350 21.37 7.74 -4.84
N TYR A 351 21.46 7.22 -6.07
CA TYR A 351 20.63 7.61 -7.23
C TYR A 351 20.05 6.37 -7.89
N ILE A 352 18.82 6.52 -8.41
CA ILE A 352 18.17 5.50 -9.24
C ILE A 352 17.64 6.17 -10.50
N TYR A 353 17.99 5.61 -11.67
CA TYR A 353 17.39 5.98 -12.95
C TYR A 353 16.48 4.86 -13.41
N SER A 354 15.28 5.21 -13.85
CA SER A 354 14.30 4.21 -14.32
C SER A 354 13.83 4.55 -15.73
N GLU A 355 13.74 3.52 -16.56
CA GLU A 355 12.95 3.61 -17.77
C GLU A 355 11.49 3.92 -17.43
N SER A 356 10.76 4.54 -18.36
CA SER A 356 9.31 4.68 -18.33
C SER A 356 8.63 3.51 -19.06
N PHE A 357 7.35 3.29 -18.72
CA PHE A 357 6.52 2.23 -19.28
C PHE A 357 5.29 2.82 -19.97
N SER A 358 4.48 1.98 -20.68
CA SER A 358 3.20 2.41 -21.20
C SER A 358 2.30 2.94 -20.08
N ALA A 359 1.47 3.92 -20.40
CA ALA A 359 0.43 4.43 -19.51
C ALA A 359 -0.95 3.80 -19.78
N ASP A 360 -1.01 2.79 -20.65
CA ASP A 360 -2.23 2.04 -20.97
C ASP A 360 -2.41 0.86 -20.01
N HIS A 361 -3.62 0.37 -19.87
CA HIS A 361 -3.96 -0.82 -19.09
C HIS A 361 -3.32 -0.85 -17.69
N LEU A 362 -2.62 -1.94 -17.34
CA LEU A 362 -1.89 -2.08 -16.06
C LEU A 362 -0.69 -1.11 -15.97
N GLY A 363 -0.13 -0.72 -17.11
CA GLY A 363 0.93 0.28 -17.21
C GLY A 363 0.55 1.63 -16.56
N GLN A 364 -0.73 2.02 -16.62
CA GLN A 364 -1.23 3.20 -15.90
C GLN A 364 -1.00 3.10 -14.39
N ALA A 365 -1.22 1.92 -13.80
CA ALA A 365 -0.96 1.68 -12.38
C ALA A 365 0.54 1.71 -12.08
N ILE A 366 1.37 1.08 -12.92
CA ILE A 366 2.84 1.07 -12.79
C ILE A 366 3.37 2.50 -12.82
N MET A 367 3.03 3.27 -13.85
CA MET A 367 3.50 4.65 -14.00
C MET A 367 3.00 5.58 -12.89
N ASN A 368 1.77 5.40 -12.42
CA ASN A 368 1.26 6.14 -11.25
C ASN A 368 2.11 5.91 -10.00
N ARG A 369 2.61 4.68 -9.75
CA ARG A 369 3.48 4.34 -8.62
C ARG A 369 4.88 4.89 -8.81
N LEU A 370 5.46 4.73 -10.00
CA LEU A 370 6.80 5.23 -10.32
C LEU A 370 6.87 6.75 -10.25
N LYS A 371 5.91 7.47 -10.86
CA LYS A 371 5.85 8.94 -10.78
C LYS A 371 5.80 9.41 -9.32
N LYS A 372 5.01 8.78 -8.46
CA LYS A 372 4.95 9.11 -7.02
C LYS A 372 6.21 8.72 -6.27
N ALA A 373 6.83 7.60 -6.60
CA ALA A 373 8.11 7.19 -6.03
C ALA A 373 9.23 8.16 -6.36
N ALA A 374 9.25 8.67 -7.60
CA ALA A 374 10.19 9.68 -8.08
C ALA A 374 9.85 11.12 -7.62
N GLY A 375 8.74 11.32 -6.89
CA GLY A 375 8.28 12.66 -6.53
C GLY A 375 8.00 13.53 -7.77
N TYR A 376 7.59 12.90 -8.88
CA TYR A 376 7.37 13.50 -10.21
C TYR A 376 8.65 14.07 -10.88
N HIS A 377 9.84 13.62 -10.44
CA HIS A 377 11.09 13.95 -11.09
C HIS A 377 11.21 13.12 -12.37
N MET A 378 10.94 13.77 -13.51
CA MET A 378 10.93 13.16 -14.84
C MET A 378 11.75 13.99 -15.81
N ILE A 379 12.48 13.34 -16.70
CA ILE A 379 13.28 13.99 -17.76
C ILE A 379 13.01 13.32 -19.10
N LYS A 380 13.18 14.07 -20.18
CA LYS A 380 13.06 13.52 -21.54
C LYS A 380 14.40 12.96 -22.00
N GLY A 381 14.35 11.75 -22.55
CA GLY A 381 15.48 11.15 -23.23
C GLY A 381 15.89 11.98 -24.45
N GLY A 382 17.19 12.19 -24.61
CA GLY A 382 17.74 13.02 -25.68
C GLY A 382 18.08 14.46 -25.27
N ASP A 383 17.48 15.02 -24.22
CA ASP A 383 17.77 16.40 -23.79
C ASP A 383 19.20 16.58 -23.23
N TYR A 384 19.85 15.50 -22.83
CA TYR A 384 21.15 15.48 -22.16
C TYR A 384 22.31 14.94 -23.01
N VAL A 385 22.03 14.49 -24.23
CA VAL A 385 23.04 13.92 -25.13
C VAL A 385 23.04 14.70 -26.43
N SER A 386 23.96 15.66 -26.57
CA SER A 386 24.28 16.27 -27.89
C SER A 386 25.01 15.24 -28.73
N ASP A 387 24.63 15.11 -30.01
CA ASP A 387 25.27 14.27 -31.03
C ASP A 387 26.78 14.42 -31.13
#